data_5b605494a40aa8bd0897f697e5b371ef
#
_entry.id   5b605494a40aa8bd0897f697e5b371ef
#
_cell.length_a   1.000
_cell.length_b   1.000
_cell.length_c   1.000
_cell.angle_alpha   90.00
_cell.angle_beta   90.00
_cell.angle_gamma   90.00
#
_symmetry.space_group_name_H-M   'P 1'
#
loop_
_entity.id
_entity.type
_entity.pdbx_description
1 polymer ?
#
loop_
_entity_poly.entity_id
_entity_poly.type
_entity_poly.pdbx_seq_one_letter_code
_entity_poly.pdbx_strand_id
1 'polypeptide(L)'
;MKPLSRSAQAKPVRQSVTIPAPLAAEVRRVAKQRQLTMSRALVSLAERGVRAEQEAEENLKAAYQRFMEEQDPARKDEAGRNLIRVIFGKDAIAKDTIL
;
A
#
# COMPACT_ATOMS: atom_id res chain seq x y z
N MET A 1 -1.58 -18.50 26.93
CA MET A 1 -1.71 -18.61 26.32
C MET A 1 -1.92 -18.00 25.36
N LYS A 2 -1.81 -17.55 24.92
CA LYS A 2 -1.86 -17.15 24.00
C LYS A 2 -2.49 -17.59 22.97
N PRO A 3 -2.57 -18.31 22.77
CA PRO A 3 -3.31 -18.85 21.69
C PRO A 3 -4.69 -18.35 21.55
N LEU A 4 -5.17 -17.74 22.55
CA LEU A 4 -6.48 -17.15 22.46
C LEU A 4 -6.60 -16.15 21.36
N SER A 5 -5.70 -15.19 21.30
CA SER A 5 -5.80 -14.22 20.26
C SER A 5 -5.53 -14.85 18.92
N ARG A 6 -4.69 -15.83 18.88
CA ARG A 6 -4.43 -16.53 17.67
C ARG A 6 -5.65 -17.27 17.17
N SER A 7 -6.37 -17.88 18.08
CA SER A 7 -7.60 -18.54 17.77
C SER A 7 -8.61 -17.62 17.15
N ALA A 8 -8.79 -16.46 17.74
CA ALA A 8 -9.70 -15.48 17.22
C ALA A 8 -9.29 -15.04 15.85
N GLN A 9 -7.99 -14.89 15.64
CA GLN A 9 -7.49 -14.45 14.33
C GLN A 9 -7.64 -15.54 13.28
N ALA A 10 -7.61 -16.80 13.72
CA ALA A 10 -7.71 -17.88 12.78
C ALA A 10 -9.12 -18.07 12.26
N LYS A 11 -10.11 -17.56 12.95
CA LYS A 11 -11.49 -17.67 12.50
C LYS A 11 -11.75 -16.76 11.33
N PRO A 12 -12.12 -17.32 10.20
CA PRO A 12 -12.41 -16.47 9.03
C PRO A 12 -13.73 -15.76 9.20
N VAL A 13 -13.79 -14.59 8.62
CA VAL A 13 -15.01 -13.81 8.55
C VAL A 13 -15.53 -13.88 7.14
N ARG A 14 -16.79 -14.23 6.96
CA ARG A 14 -17.39 -14.28 5.65
C ARG A 14 -17.90 -12.92 5.25
N GLN A 15 -17.47 -12.47 4.09
CA GLN A 15 -17.87 -11.20 3.53
C GLN A 15 -18.23 -11.39 2.09
N SER A 16 -19.35 -10.79 1.68
CA SER A 16 -19.72 -10.78 0.27
C SER A 16 -19.39 -9.41 -0.29
N VAL A 17 -18.72 -9.39 -1.44
CA VAL A 17 -18.38 -8.13 -2.09
C VAL A 17 -18.77 -8.21 -3.55
N THR A 18 -19.18 -7.06 -4.08
CA THR A 18 -19.43 -6.94 -5.51
C THR A 18 -18.18 -6.35 -6.14
N ILE A 19 -17.66 -7.02 -7.14
CA ILE A 19 -16.42 -6.62 -7.79
C ILE A 19 -16.73 -6.11 -9.19
N PRO A 20 -16.29 -4.89 -9.53
CA PRO A 20 -16.46 -4.40 -10.90
C PRO A 20 -15.83 -5.34 -11.91
N ALA A 21 -16.43 -5.44 -13.07
CA ALA A 21 -15.99 -6.40 -14.07
C ALA A 21 -14.52 -6.26 -14.45
N PRO A 22 -13.99 -5.05 -14.67
CA PRO A 22 -12.57 -4.93 -15.00
C PRO A 22 -11.65 -5.46 -13.90
N LEU A 23 -12.01 -5.19 -12.64
CA LEU A 23 -11.21 -5.69 -11.53
C LEU A 23 -11.33 -7.20 -11.42
N ALA A 24 -12.53 -7.73 -11.63
CA ALA A 24 -12.74 -9.18 -11.61
C ALA A 24 -11.85 -9.87 -12.64
N ALA A 25 -11.72 -9.26 -13.80
CA ALA A 25 -10.86 -9.82 -14.85
C ALA A 25 -9.41 -9.86 -14.41
N GLU A 26 -8.95 -8.82 -13.75
CA GLU A 26 -7.58 -8.79 -13.24
C GLU A 26 -7.35 -9.83 -12.16
N VAL A 27 -8.29 -9.98 -11.25
CA VAL A 27 -8.17 -11.00 -10.21
C VAL A 27 -8.15 -12.39 -10.83
N ARG A 28 -8.97 -12.62 -11.86
CA ARG A 28 -9.00 -13.90 -12.54
C ARG A 28 -7.68 -14.20 -13.20
N ARG A 29 -7.06 -13.18 -13.78
CA ARG A 29 -5.75 -13.33 -14.39
C ARG A 29 -4.69 -13.75 -13.37
N VAL A 30 -4.70 -13.10 -12.21
CA VAL A 30 -3.76 -13.45 -11.14
C VAL A 30 -4.02 -14.85 -10.64
N ALA A 31 -5.30 -15.21 -10.48
CA ALA A 31 -5.65 -16.55 -10.02
C ALA A 31 -5.10 -17.61 -10.97
N LYS A 32 -5.24 -17.36 -12.25
CA LYS A 32 -4.75 -18.30 -13.25
C LYS A 32 -3.23 -18.42 -13.19
N GLN A 33 -2.55 -17.29 -13.14
CA GLN A 33 -1.08 -17.28 -13.12
C GLN A 33 -0.53 -18.01 -11.91
N ARG A 34 -1.20 -17.90 -10.77
CA ARG A 34 -0.70 -18.49 -9.54
C ARG A 34 -1.39 -19.78 -9.17
N GLN A 35 -2.29 -20.24 -10.02
CA GLN A 35 -3.02 -21.48 -9.79
C GLN A 35 -3.80 -21.43 -8.48
N LEU A 36 -4.52 -20.33 -8.29
CA LEU A 36 -5.35 -20.10 -7.12
C LEU A 36 -6.80 -20.03 -7.53
N THR A 37 -7.70 -20.24 -6.55
CA THR A 37 -9.09 -19.93 -6.77
C THR A 37 -9.27 -18.41 -6.78
N MET A 38 -10.42 -17.96 -7.28
CA MET A 38 -10.73 -16.53 -7.26
C MET A 38 -10.69 -15.97 -5.84
N SER A 39 -11.26 -16.71 -4.90
CA SER A 39 -11.29 -16.27 -3.51
C SER A 39 -9.88 -16.13 -2.93
N ARG A 40 -9.05 -17.13 -3.18
CA ARG A 40 -7.68 -17.10 -2.68
C ARG A 40 -6.88 -15.97 -3.32
N ALA A 41 -7.07 -15.76 -4.61
CA ALA A 41 -6.40 -14.67 -5.29
C ALA A 41 -6.82 -13.33 -4.72
N LEU A 42 -8.11 -13.15 -4.49
CA LEU A 42 -8.63 -11.90 -3.95
C LEU A 42 -8.08 -11.65 -2.55
N VAL A 43 -8.07 -12.67 -1.70
CA VAL A 43 -7.54 -12.53 -0.35
C VAL A 43 -6.05 -12.18 -0.39
N SER A 44 -5.29 -12.85 -1.25
CA SER A 44 -3.88 -12.58 -1.39
C SER A 44 -3.61 -11.15 -1.82
N LEU A 45 -4.38 -10.67 -2.79
CA LEU A 45 -4.22 -9.29 -3.25
C LEU A 45 -4.61 -8.29 -2.17
N ALA A 46 -5.67 -8.61 -1.41
CA ALA A 46 -6.10 -7.74 -0.32
C ALA A 46 -5.03 -7.66 0.76
N GLU A 47 -4.41 -8.79 1.10
CA GLU A 47 -3.34 -8.80 2.10
C GLU A 47 -2.16 -7.96 1.65
N ARG A 48 -1.82 -8.05 0.38
CA ARG A 48 -0.74 -7.24 -0.16
C ARG A 48 -1.09 -5.76 -0.13
N GLY A 49 -2.35 -5.44 -0.44
CA GLY A 49 -2.80 -4.07 -0.41
C GLY A 49 -2.75 -3.47 0.98
N VAL A 50 -3.18 -4.24 1.97
CA VAL A 50 -3.13 -3.78 3.36
C VAL A 50 -1.68 -3.52 3.77
N ARG A 51 -0.80 -4.43 3.40
CA ARG A 51 0.62 -4.28 3.75
C ARG A 51 1.22 -3.06 3.07
N ALA A 52 0.89 -2.85 1.81
CA ALA A 52 1.38 -1.69 1.07
C ALA A 52 0.89 -0.39 1.69
N GLU A 53 -0.37 -0.38 2.14
CA GLU A 53 -0.92 0.80 2.80
C GLU A 53 -0.19 1.11 4.09
N GLN A 54 0.12 0.07 4.86
CA GLN A 54 0.84 0.27 6.11
C GLN A 54 2.25 0.80 5.86
N GLU A 55 2.93 0.25 4.86
CA GLU A 55 4.26 0.71 4.50
C GLU A 55 4.22 2.14 3.99
N ALA A 56 3.22 2.48 3.20
CA ALA A 56 3.10 3.84 2.69
C ALA A 56 2.88 4.82 3.83
N GLU A 57 2.09 4.44 4.82
CA GLU A 57 1.83 5.28 5.97
C GLU A 57 3.11 5.51 6.78
N GLU A 58 3.88 4.45 6.99
CA GLU A 58 5.13 4.57 7.71
C GLU A 58 6.14 5.40 6.95
N ASN A 59 6.21 5.21 5.64
CA ASN A 59 7.11 5.99 4.81
C ASN A 59 6.75 7.46 4.83
N LEU A 60 5.46 7.76 4.83
CA LEU A 60 5.00 9.14 4.89
C LEU A 60 5.40 9.77 6.22
N LYS A 61 5.19 9.06 7.31
CA LYS A 61 5.56 9.57 8.63
C LYS A 61 7.05 9.85 8.69
N ALA A 62 7.86 8.91 8.22
CA ALA A 62 9.30 9.07 8.25
C ALA A 62 9.76 10.24 7.38
N ALA A 63 9.17 10.37 6.20
CA ALA A 63 9.54 11.46 5.30
C ALA A 63 9.15 12.81 5.87
N TYR A 64 7.98 12.90 6.48
CA TYR A 64 7.51 14.12 7.09
C TYR A 64 8.42 14.53 8.26
N GLN A 65 8.74 13.56 9.10
CA GLN A 65 9.58 13.82 10.26
C GLN A 65 10.97 14.28 9.84
N ARG A 66 11.52 13.63 8.84
CA ARG A 66 12.83 14.01 8.33
C ARG A 66 12.81 15.44 7.77
N PHE A 67 11.77 15.80 7.05
CA PHE A 67 11.64 17.14 6.51
C PHE A 67 11.55 18.17 7.63
N MET A 68 10.74 17.87 8.65
CA MET A 68 10.56 18.82 9.74
C MET A 68 11.81 19.01 10.58
N GLU A 69 12.61 17.97 10.71
CA GLU A 69 13.79 18.02 11.57
C GLU A 69 15.03 18.54 10.87
N GLU A 70 15.03 18.56 9.55
CA GLU A 70 16.20 19.00 8.81
C GLU A 70 16.36 20.50 8.89
N GLN A 71 17.56 20.96 9.19
CA GLN A 71 17.82 22.38 9.33
C GLN A 71 18.70 22.96 8.21
N ASP A 72 19.46 22.10 7.55
CA ASP A 72 20.26 22.53 6.42
C ASP A 72 19.37 22.82 5.22
N PRO A 73 19.44 24.05 4.65
CA PRO A 73 18.51 24.41 3.57
C PRO A 73 18.56 23.48 2.37
N ALA A 74 19.73 23.04 1.96
CA ALA A 74 19.84 22.16 0.80
C ALA A 74 19.23 20.80 1.09
N ARG A 75 19.50 20.27 2.27
CA ARG A 75 18.96 18.97 2.65
C ARG A 75 17.46 19.05 2.92
N LYS A 76 17.03 20.19 3.44
CA LYS A 76 15.59 20.36 3.67
C LYS A 76 14.84 20.41 2.36
N ASP A 77 15.42 21.05 1.35
CA ASP A 77 14.82 21.07 0.03
C ASP A 77 14.69 19.68 -0.55
N GLU A 78 15.73 18.88 -0.40
CA GLU A 78 15.71 17.49 -0.86
C GLU A 78 14.71 16.66 -0.07
N ALA A 79 14.67 16.85 1.24
CA ALA A 79 13.71 16.13 2.08
C ALA A 79 12.28 16.51 1.69
N GLY A 80 12.06 17.77 1.31
CA GLY A 80 10.76 18.21 0.85
C GLY A 80 10.35 17.53 -0.45
N ARG A 81 11.29 17.40 -1.38
CA ARG A 81 11.00 16.70 -2.63
C ARG A 81 10.68 15.24 -2.38
N ASN A 82 11.42 14.62 -1.45
CA ASN A 82 11.15 13.25 -1.10
C ASN A 82 9.76 13.10 -0.47
N LEU A 83 9.37 14.04 0.36
CA LEU A 83 8.07 14.03 0.97
C LEU A 83 6.97 14.12 -0.09
N ILE A 84 7.14 14.99 -1.07
CA ILE A 84 6.19 15.11 -2.16
C ILE A 84 6.09 13.80 -2.93
N ARG A 85 7.22 13.16 -3.16
CA ARG A 85 7.23 11.86 -3.85
C ARG A 85 6.46 10.82 -3.07
N VAL A 86 6.64 10.80 -1.76
CA VAL A 86 5.96 9.83 -0.92
C VAL A 86 4.44 10.06 -0.92
N ILE A 87 4.03 11.32 -0.91
CA ILE A 87 2.60 11.65 -0.88
C ILE A 87 1.94 11.37 -2.23
N PHE A 88 2.55 11.78 -3.32
CA PHE A 88 1.89 11.78 -4.62
C PHE A 88 2.43 10.74 -5.60
N GLY A 89 3.54 10.09 -5.29
CA GLY A 89 4.11 9.10 -6.17
C GLY A 89 5.39 9.57 -6.82
N LYS A 90 6.06 8.63 -7.44
CA LYS A 90 7.40 8.86 -7.98
C LYS A 90 7.48 9.97 -9.00
N ASP A 91 6.44 10.11 -9.81
CA ASP A 91 6.47 11.02 -10.94
C ASP A 91 5.94 12.41 -10.63
N ALA A 92 5.55 12.65 -9.39
CA ALA A 92 4.90 13.92 -9.04
C ALA A 92 5.78 15.13 -9.35
N ILE A 93 7.05 15.03 -8.97
CA ILE A 93 7.98 16.14 -9.18
C ILE A 93 8.25 16.36 -10.65
N ALA A 94 8.40 15.28 -11.40
CA ALA A 94 8.62 15.36 -12.83
C ALA A 94 7.44 16.02 -13.52
N LYS A 95 6.23 15.70 -13.11
CA LYS A 95 5.05 16.34 -13.67
C LYS A 95 5.01 17.83 -13.40
N ASP A 96 5.38 18.19 -12.18
CA ASP A 96 5.44 19.61 -11.81
C ASP A 96 6.43 20.33 -12.68
N THR A 97 7.56 19.72 -12.97
CA THR A 97 8.59 20.35 -13.79
C THR A 97 8.13 20.57 -15.20
N ILE A 98 7.31 19.68 -15.72
CA ILE A 98 6.80 19.79 -17.07
C ILE A 98 5.81 20.94 -17.20
N LEU A 99 5.06 21.15 -16.16
CA LEU A 99 4.08 22.21 -16.14
C LEU A 99 4.73 23.57 -15.94
#